data_068eb7555b2df55c757d9a9679a3919b
#
_entry.id   068eb7555b2df55c757d9a9679a3919b
#
_cell.length_a   1.000
_cell.length_b   1.000
_cell.length_c   1.000
_cell.angle_alpha   90.00
_cell.angle_beta   90.00
_cell.angle_gamma   90.00
#
_symmetry.space_group_name_H-M   'P 1'
#
loop_
_entity.id
_entity.type
_entity.pdbx_description
1 polymer ?
#
loop_
_entity_poly.entity_id
_entity_poly.type
_entity_poly.pdbx_seq_one_letter_code
_entity_poly.pdbx_strand_id
1 'polypeptide(L)'
;MKRKLVALMALLASLSLAQTTDSHTVTVNIPSVLQLTLDATDYKFDFADNSLTGTETVTVGGTNYTKASWAAYESFLNAASGTQDFAPTSLTGTGGADYGTVTVLTNRAQWTVKISSISGSLTLGNGRVKVFVEKVSGKGDRNPSITDPISITTASPLTLFGADSNGQGRSVYKLYYLFTMDITDDIPLSGINNQQITVNLLLTSP
;
A
#
# COMPACT_ATOMS: atom_id res chain seq x y z
N MET A 1 37.80 26.82 -89.95
CA MET A 1 37.14 27.31 -88.76
C MET A 1 36.22 26.25 -88.15
N LYS A 2 36.70 25.20 -87.58
CA LYS A 2 35.92 24.16 -86.97
C LYS A 2 36.78 23.38 -85.96
N ARG A 3 37.23 23.95 -84.85
CA ARG A 3 37.94 23.19 -83.77
C ARG A 3 38.00 23.93 -82.40
N LYS A 4 37.08 24.85 -82.05
CA LYS A 4 37.13 25.50 -80.73
C LYS A 4 35.83 25.39 -79.95
N LEU A 5 34.92 24.48 -80.26
CA LEU A 5 33.64 24.39 -79.58
C LEU A 5 33.43 23.12 -78.78
N VAL A 6 34.46 22.30 -78.59
CA VAL A 6 34.32 21.00 -77.91
C VAL A 6 34.92 21.00 -76.49
N ALA A 7 35.66 22.06 -76.11
CA ALA A 7 36.36 22.10 -74.82
C ALA A 7 35.55 22.74 -73.64
N LEU A 8 34.31 23.24 -73.90
CA LEU A 8 33.51 23.90 -72.84
C LEU A 8 32.37 23.08 -72.27
N MET A 9 32.20 21.83 -72.75
CA MET A 9 31.12 20.98 -72.25
C MET A 9 31.57 19.86 -71.28
N ALA A 10 32.85 19.80 -70.92
CA ALA A 10 33.39 18.76 -70.04
C ALA A 10 33.66 19.26 -68.61
N LEU A 11 33.28 20.47 -68.25
CA LEU A 11 33.57 21.03 -66.90
C LEU A 11 32.33 21.23 -66.03
N LEU A 12 31.17 20.69 -66.43
CA LEU A 12 29.91 20.81 -65.67
C LEU A 12 29.41 19.54 -65.03
N ALA A 13 30.23 18.50 -64.99
CA ALA A 13 29.80 17.19 -64.49
C ALA A 13 30.67 16.72 -63.32
N SER A 14 30.73 17.41 -62.21
CA SER A 14 31.08 16.83 -60.90
C SER A 14 30.98 17.87 -59.75
N LEU A 15 29.90 18.59 -59.65
CA LEU A 15 29.47 19.03 -58.35
C LEU A 15 28.66 17.89 -57.71
N SER A 16 29.34 16.83 -57.37
CA SER A 16 28.82 15.89 -56.39
C SER A 16 28.80 16.62 -55.06
N LEU A 17 27.62 17.06 -54.63
CA LEU A 17 27.40 17.48 -53.25
C LEU A 17 27.82 16.27 -52.40
N ALA A 18 29.02 16.31 -51.86
CA ALA A 18 29.45 15.34 -50.85
C ALA A 18 28.54 15.55 -49.65
N GLN A 19 27.53 14.73 -49.52
CA GLN A 19 26.69 14.68 -48.33
C GLN A 19 27.55 14.10 -47.22
N THR A 20 28.04 14.97 -46.34
CA THR A 20 28.72 14.52 -45.12
C THR A 20 27.65 14.23 -44.08
N THR A 21 27.57 12.96 -43.70
CA THR A 21 26.76 12.55 -42.55
C THR A 21 27.67 12.49 -41.33
N ASP A 22 27.29 13.20 -40.27
CA ASP A 22 27.92 13.07 -38.97
C ASP A 22 26.99 12.29 -38.04
N SER A 23 27.54 11.49 -37.13
CA SER A 23 26.80 10.66 -36.19
C SER A 23 27.38 10.79 -34.79
N HIS A 24 26.52 10.85 -33.79
CA HIS A 24 26.91 10.81 -32.40
C HIS A 24 26.13 9.72 -31.67
N THR A 25 26.73 9.21 -30.58
CA THR A 25 26.11 8.21 -29.74
C THR A 25 25.52 8.87 -28.50
N VAL A 26 24.25 8.58 -28.23
CA VAL A 26 23.60 8.92 -26.95
C VAL A 26 23.47 7.64 -26.14
N THR A 27 24.10 7.61 -24.97
CA THR A 27 23.98 6.47 -24.03
C THR A 27 23.01 6.87 -22.92
N VAL A 28 22.00 6.00 -22.68
CA VAL A 28 20.99 6.20 -21.64
C VAL A 28 20.99 4.99 -20.72
N ASN A 29 21.15 5.20 -19.42
CA ASN A 29 21.05 4.19 -18.37
C ASN A 29 19.88 4.52 -17.45
N ILE A 30 18.88 3.65 -17.40
CA ILE A 30 17.69 3.80 -16.54
C ILE A 30 17.63 2.61 -15.59
N PRO A 31 17.80 2.83 -14.25
CA PRO A 31 17.70 1.74 -13.28
C PRO A 31 16.24 1.27 -13.15
N SER A 32 16.07 0.00 -12.80
CA SER A 32 14.76 -0.51 -12.36
C SER A 32 14.49 -0.02 -10.93
N VAL A 33 13.27 0.48 -10.69
CA VAL A 33 12.82 0.95 -9.38
C VAL A 33 11.59 0.17 -8.96
N LEU A 34 11.63 -0.45 -7.79
CA LEU A 34 10.50 -1.13 -7.16
C LEU A 34 10.67 -0.98 -5.64
N GLN A 35 9.97 0.01 -5.06
CA GLN A 35 10.11 0.38 -3.67
C GLN A 35 8.77 0.42 -2.97
N LEU A 36 8.71 -0.18 -1.77
CA LEU A 36 7.58 -0.14 -0.83
C LEU A 36 8.03 0.55 0.44
N THR A 37 7.25 1.51 0.92
CA THR A 37 7.48 2.20 2.19
C THR A 37 6.18 2.23 2.99
N LEU A 38 6.28 1.88 4.27
CA LEU A 38 5.20 1.97 5.26
C LEU A 38 5.69 2.88 6.40
N ASP A 39 4.90 3.87 6.78
CA ASP A 39 5.23 4.79 7.87
C ASP A 39 4.78 4.29 9.26
N ALA A 40 3.70 3.50 9.31
CA ALA A 40 3.22 2.92 10.57
C ALA A 40 4.13 1.78 11.05
N THR A 41 4.59 1.86 12.29
CA THR A 41 5.45 0.84 12.91
C THR A 41 4.72 -0.01 13.94
N ASP A 42 3.63 0.49 14.54
CA ASP A 42 2.84 -0.24 15.52
C ASP A 42 1.38 0.22 15.51
N TYR A 43 0.46 -0.74 15.52
CA TYR A 43 -0.99 -0.55 15.68
C TYR A 43 -1.38 -1.16 17.03
N LYS A 44 -1.49 -0.32 18.05
CA LYS A 44 -1.77 -0.77 19.42
C LYS A 44 -3.27 -0.78 19.71
N PHE A 45 -3.78 -1.94 20.12
CA PHE A 45 -5.14 -2.12 20.65
C PHE A 45 -5.04 -2.36 22.17
N ASP A 46 -5.33 -1.35 22.97
CA ASP A 46 -5.20 -1.39 24.42
C ASP A 46 -6.56 -1.17 25.08
N PHE A 47 -7.23 -2.27 25.41
CA PHE A 47 -8.52 -2.26 26.10
C PHE A 47 -8.41 -1.95 27.60
N ALA A 48 -7.20 -1.73 28.12
CA ALA A 48 -6.96 -1.24 29.48
C ALA A 48 -6.63 0.27 29.52
N ASP A 49 -6.53 0.93 28.36
CA ASP A 49 -6.25 2.38 28.30
C ASP A 49 -7.42 3.19 28.85
N ASN A 50 -7.14 3.98 29.89
CA ASN A 50 -8.10 4.87 30.54
C ASN A 50 -7.97 6.34 30.10
N SER A 51 -7.13 6.64 29.12
CA SER A 51 -6.93 8.00 28.63
C SER A 51 -8.01 8.45 27.63
N LEU A 52 -8.70 7.49 27.01
CA LEU A 52 -9.79 7.74 26.07
C LEU A 52 -11.15 7.61 26.77
N THR A 53 -12.13 8.39 26.29
CA THR A 53 -13.49 8.45 26.86
C THR A 53 -14.43 7.35 26.38
N GLY A 54 -13.98 6.56 25.36
CA GLY A 54 -14.78 5.51 24.72
C GLY A 54 -15.68 6.00 23.59
N THR A 55 -15.60 7.30 23.24
CA THR A 55 -16.36 7.91 22.14
C THR A 55 -15.48 8.28 20.93
N GLU A 56 -14.17 8.19 21.09
CA GLU A 56 -13.21 8.46 20.01
C GLU A 56 -13.33 7.41 18.92
N THR A 57 -13.43 7.87 17.67
CA THR A 57 -13.63 7.01 16.52
C THR A 57 -12.61 7.25 15.43
N VAL A 58 -12.42 6.23 14.59
CA VAL A 58 -11.69 6.30 13.32
C VAL A 58 -12.66 5.95 12.20
N THR A 59 -12.70 6.78 11.16
CA THR A 59 -13.50 6.49 9.98
C THR A 59 -12.71 5.63 9.01
N VAL A 60 -13.23 4.45 8.69
CA VAL A 60 -12.64 3.49 7.76
C VAL A 60 -13.70 3.09 6.73
N GLY A 61 -13.45 3.34 5.45
CA GLY A 61 -14.41 3.02 4.40
C GLY A 61 -15.78 3.71 4.54
N GLY A 62 -15.83 4.87 5.22
CA GLY A 62 -17.07 5.60 5.49
C GLY A 62 -17.81 5.15 6.76
N THR A 63 -17.33 4.13 7.47
CA THR A 63 -17.88 3.65 8.74
C THR A 63 -17.00 4.10 9.91
N ASN A 64 -17.62 4.54 11.01
CA ASN A 64 -16.92 4.93 12.22
C ASN A 64 -16.73 3.74 13.15
N TYR A 65 -15.48 3.51 13.55
CA TYR A 65 -15.09 2.46 14.49
C TYR A 65 -14.52 3.10 15.76
N THR A 66 -15.04 2.68 16.91
CA THR A 66 -14.59 3.19 18.23
C THR A 66 -13.16 2.72 18.49
N LYS A 67 -12.31 3.61 19.02
CA LYS A 67 -10.95 3.25 19.44
C LYS A 67 -10.99 2.30 20.64
N ALA A 68 -10.09 1.31 20.63
CA ALA A 68 -9.91 0.42 21.76
C ALA A 68 -9.49 1.22 23.01
N SER A 69 -10.23 1.07 24.10
CA SER A 69 -10.00 1.70 25.39
C SER A 69 -10.79 0.95 26.45
N TRP A 70 -10.53 1.23 27.74
CA TRP A 70 -11.31 0.64 28.82
C TRP A 70 -12.79 1.05 28.74
N ALA A 71 -13.09 2.33 28.57
CA ALA A 71 -14.46 2.83 28.50
C ALA A 71 -15.25 2.24 27.30
N ALA A 72 -14.61 2.08 26.15
CA ALA A 72 -15.21 1.45 24.99
C ALA A 72 -15.44 -0.06 25.21
N TYR A 73 -14.50 -0.74 25.86
CA TYR A 73 -14.62 -2.16 26.19
C TYR A 73 -15.70 -2.42 27.25
N GLU A 74 -15.77 -1.60 28.31
CA GLU A 74 -16.83 -1.66 29.31
C GLU A 74 -18.21 -1.47 28.68
N SER A 75 -18.36 -0.49 27.78
CA SER A 75 -19.59 -0.29 27.02
C SER A 75 -19.97 -1.51 26.18
N PHE A 76 -19.00 -2.14 25.53
CA PHE A 76 -19.19 -3.38 24.76
C PHE A 76 -19.63 -4.54 25.67
N LEU A 77 -19.03 -4.73 26.84
CA LEU A 77 -19.39 -5.76 27.80
C LEU A 77 -20.80 -5.61 28.35
N ASN A 78 -21.35 -4.38 28.38
CA ASN A 78 -22.73 -4.12 28.76
C ASN A 78 -23.72 -4.45 27.62
N ALA A 79 -23.27 -4.76 26.42
CA ALA A 79 -24.12 -5.24 25.34
C ALA A 79 -24.61 -6.66 25.64
N ALA A 80 -25.83 -6.97 25.19
CA ALA A 80 -26.42 -8.29 25.46
C ALA A 80 -25.83 -9.42 24.61
N SER A 81 -25.27 -9.09 23.42
CA SER A 81 -24.71 -10.04 22.48
C SER A 81 -24.02 -9.33 21.33
N GLY A 82 -23.22 -10.05 20.57
CA GLY A 82 -22.68 -9.63 19.29
C GLY A 82 -21.16 -9.47 19.25
N THR A 83 -20.70 -9.02 18.11
CA THR A 83 -19.31 -8.71 17.82
C THR A 83 -19.15 -7.22 17.56
N GLN A 84 -18.02 -6.66 17.90
CA GLN A 84 -17.67 -5.27 17.60
C GLN A 84 -16.24 -5.19 17.09
N ASP A 85 -16.06 -4.40 16.02
CA ASP A 85 -14.75 -4.03 15.51
C ASP A 85 -14.28 -2.73 16.17
N PHE A 86 -13.05 -2.74 16.66
CA PHE A 86 -12.40 -1.60 17.30
C PHE A 86 -11.26 -1.08 16.45
N ALA A 87 -11.09 0.22 16.39
CA ALA A 87 -9.91 0.85 15.85
C ALA A 87 -8.77 0.84 16.89
N PRO A 88 -7.51 0.96 16.46
CA PRO A 88 -6.37 1.05 17.39
C PRO A 88 -6.52 2.21 18.37
N THR A 89 -6.09 2.00 19.60
CA THR A 89 -5.92 3.06 20.61
C THR A 89 -4.97 4.13 20.12
N SER A 90 -3.83 3.68 19.56
CA SER A 90 -2.77 4.54 19.03
C SER A 90 -2.01 3.86 17.89
N LEU A 91 -1.37 4.69 17.06
CA LEU A 91 -0.44 4.27 16.01
C LEU A 91 0.89 4.99 16.21
N THR A 92 1.99 4.28 15.94
CA THR A 92 3.35 4.84 15.98
C THR A 92 3.87 5.04 14.56
N GLY A 93 4.60 6.15 14.33
CA GLY A 93 5.25 6.43 13.04
C GLY A 93 4.41 7.24 12.05
N THR A 94 3.10 7.44 12.31
CA THR A 94 2.14 8.03 11.36
C THR A 94 2.01 9.56 11.44
N GLY A 95 2.81 10.22 12.28
CA GLY A 95 2.70 11.68 12.50
C GLY A 95 1.37 12.10 13.17
N GLY A 96 0.69 11.18 13.87
CA GLY A 96 -0.57 11.43 14.56
C GLY A 96 -1.83 11.06 13.74
N ALA A 97 -1.67 10.51 12.55
CA ALA A 97 -2.80 9.96 11.79
C ALA A 97 -3.32 8.64 12.39
N ASP A 98 -4.58 8.33 12.14
CA ASP A 98 -5.22 7.08 12.59
C ASP A 98 -5.10 5.94 11.57
N TYR A 99 -4.16 6.06 10.62
CA TYR A 99 -3.85 5.07 9.57
C TYR A 99 -2.37 5.09 9.25
N GLY A 100 -1.85 3.98 8.77
CA GLY A 100 -0.52 3.93 8.17
C GLY A 100 -0.57 4.34 6.69
N THR A 101 0.46 5.03 6.22
CA THR A 101 0.61 5.38 4.81
C THR A 101 1.53 4.38 4.13
N VAL A 102 1.01 3.72 3.10
CA VAL A 102 1.80 2.84 2.23
C VAL A 102 2.09 3.55 0.93
N THR A 103 3.38 3.70 0.62
CA THR A 103 3.85 4.31 -0.64
C THR A 103 4.52 3.25 -1.50
N VAL A 104 4.10 3.16 -2.75
CA VAL A 104 4.79 2.42 -3.82
C VAL A 104 5.42 3.41 -4.77
N LEU A 105 6.71 3.26 -5.04
CA LEU A 105 7.44 3.99 -6.08
C LEU A 105 8.05 2.99 -7.05
N THR A 106 7.67 3.07 -8.32
CA THR A 106 8.12 2.10 -9.32
C THR A 106 8.12 2.68 -10.72
N ASN A 107 9.01 2.14 -11.58
CA ASN A 107 8.97 2.31 -13.03
C ASN A 107 8.42 1.08 -13.77
N ARG A 108 7.80 0.12 -13.03
CA ARG A 108 7.14 -1.04 -13.59
C ARG A 108 5.69 -0.75 -13.91
N ALA A 109 5.21 -1.26 -15.06
CA ALA A 109 3.82 -1.09 -15.48
C ALA A 109 2.84 -1.93 -14.66
N GLN A 110 3.30 -3.11 -14.19
CA GLN A 110 2.51 -4.05 -13.38
C GLN A 110 3.20 -4.27 -12.04
N TRP A 111 2.42 -4.28 -10.98
CA TRP A 111 2.90 -4.57 -9.63
C TRP A 111 1.73 -4.87 -8.69
N THR A 112 2.03 -5.55 -7.59
CA THR A 112 1.04 -5.94 -6.58
C THR A 112 1.64 -5.86 -5.20
N VAL A 113 0.89 -5.32 -4.23
CA VAL A 113 1.19 -5.38 -2.80
C VAL A 113 0.21 -6.34 -2.12
N LYS A 114 0.77 -7.25 -1.35
CA LYS A 114 0.00 -8.28 -0.62
C LYS A 114 0.55 -8.47 0.79
N ILE A 115 -0.32 -8.92 1.71
CA ILE A 115 0.13 -9.57 2.94
C ILE A 115 0.69 -10.93 2.53
N SER A 116 1.99 -11.12 2.72
CA SER A 116 2.69 -12.34 2.31
C SER A 116 2.76 -13.38 3.41
N SER A 117 2.87 -12.92 4.66
CA SER A 117 2.92 -13.76 5.84
C SER A 117 2.52 -13.00 7.10
N ILE A 118 2.09 -13.76 8.10
CA ILE A 118 1.79 -13.29 9.45
C ILE A 118 2.60 -14.16 10.38
N SER A 119 3.35 -13.55 11.30
CA SER A 119 4.08 -14.25 12.36
C SER A 119 3.57 -13.83 13.74
N GLY A 120 3.73 -14.69 14.73
CA GLY A 120 3.10 -14.55 16.04
C GLY A 120 1.67 -15.08 16.07
N SER A 121 1.08 -15.10 17.26
CA SER A 121 -0.29 -15.57 17.47
C SER A 121 -0.97 -14.80 18.59
N LEU A 122 -2.26 -14.56 18.40
CA LEU A 122 -3.14 -13.99 19.41
C LEU A 122 -3.98 -15.11 20.05
N THR A 123 -4.23 -15.03 21.35
CA THR A 123 -5.06 -16.00 22.08
C THR A 123 -6.46 -16.10 21.47
N LEU A 124 -7.06 -14.97 21.06
CA LEU A 124 -8.36 -14.93 20.40
C LEU A 124 -8.28 -15.27 18.89
N GLY A 125 -7.07 -15.58 18.39
CA GLY A 125 -6.81 -15.94 17.00
C GLY A 125 -6.51 -14.74 16.10
N ASN A 126 -5.57 -14.92 15.15
CA ASN A 126 -5.14 -13.88 14.23
C ASN A 126 -6.26 -13.39 13.30
N GLY A 127 -7.30 -14.20 13.09
CA GLY A 127 -8.47 -13.84 12.29
C GLY A 127 -9.32 -12.71 12.88
N ARG A 128 -9.09 -12.34 14.14
CA ARG A 128 -9.71 -11.17 14.80
C ARG A 128 -9.15 -9.84 14.28
N VAL A 129 -7.98 -9.85 13.69
CA VAL A 129 -7.41 -8.67 13.05
C VAL A 129 -7.95 -8.56 11.63
N LYS A 130 -8.52 -7.41 11.31
CA LYS A 130 -9.02 -7.07 9.98
C LYS A 130 -8.17 -5.98 9.37
N VAL A 131 -8.08 -5.98 8.06
CA VAL A 131 -7.37 -4.97 7.26
C VAL A 131 -8.33 -4.29 6.29
N PHE A 132 -8.10 -3.00 6.08
CA PHE A 132 -8.77 -2.21 5.05
C PHE A 132 -7.77 -1.25 4.40
N VAL A 133 -7.99 -0.95 3.13
CA VAL A 133 -7.10 -0.08 2.35
C VAL A 133 -7.91 0.95 1.59
N GLU A 134 -7.46 2.21 1.62
CA GLU A 134 -7.99 3.30 0.80
C GLU A 134 -6.90 3.84 -0.11
N LYS A 135 -7.23 4.06 -1.39
CA LYS A 135 -6.35 4.76 -2.32
C LYS A 135 -6.38 6.26 -2.04
N VAL A 136 -5.20 6.86 -1.89
CA VAL A 136 -5.06 8.32 -1.77
C VAL A 136 -4.72 8.94 -3.11
N SER A 137 -3.73 8.37 -3.81
CA SER A 137 -3.26 8.93 -5.09
C SER A 137 -2.46 7.91 -5.90
N GLY A 138 -2.17 8.27 -7.14
CA GLY A 138 -1.31 7.48 -8.02
C GLY A 138 -2.07 6.51 -8.90
N LYS A 139 -1.30 5.55 -9.45
CA LYS A 139 -1.78 4.56 -10.42
C LYS A 139 -2.00 3.22 -9.77
N GLY A 140 -2.66 2.33 -10.00
CA GLY A 140 -3.01 1.13 -9.26
C GLY A 140 -4.24 1.33 -8.43
N ASP A 141 -4.96 0.26 -8.17
CA ASP A 141 -6.24 0.28 -7.49
C ASP A 141 -6.24 -0.69 -6.31
N ARG A 142 -7.12 -0.42 -5.36
CA ARG A 142 -7.42 -1.35 -4.27
C ARG A 142 -7.98 -2.65 -4.86
N ASN A 143 -7.70 -3.77 -4.19
CA ASN A 143 -8.36 -5.03 -4.51
C ASN A 143 -9.89 -4.84 -4.40
N PRO A 144 -10.65 -5.03 -5.49
CA PRO A 144 -12.09 -4.80 -5.50
C PRO A 144 -12.87 -5.71 -4.54
N SER A 145 -12.27 -6.82 -4.11
CA SER A 145 -12.88 -7.72 -3.12
C SER A 145 -12.79 -7.20 -1.68
N ILE A 146 -12.01 -6.14 -1.42
CA ILE A 146 -11.92 -5.51 -0.10
C ILE A 146 -12.89 -4.33 -0.06
N THR A 147 -14.19 -4.59 -0.04
CA THR A 147 -15.24 -3.56 0.09
C THR A 147 -15.37 -3.07 1.52
N ASP A 148 -15.15 -3.97 2.47
CA ASP A 148 -15.22 -3.78 3.92
C ASP A 148 -13.94 -4.32 4.58
N PRO A 149 -13.66 -3.98 5.86
CA PRO A 149 -12.56 -4.58 6.59
C PRO A 149 -12.67 -6.11 6.64
N ILE A 150 -11.63 -6.80 6.13
CA ILE A 150 -11.59 -8.26 6.06
C ILE A 150 -10.50 -8.83 6.94
N SER A 151 -10.70 -10.06 7.46
CA SER A 151 -9.68 -10.76 8.24
C SER A 151 -8.38 -10.91 7.45
N ILE A 152 -7.26 -10.62 8.08
CA ILE A 152 -5.93 -10.80 7.47
C ILE A 152 -5.61 -12.25 7.12
N THR A 153 -6.37 -13.22 7.67
CA THR A 153 -6.20 -14.66 7.40
C THR A 153 -7.12 -15.20 6.32
N THR A 154 -8.04 -14.36 5.76
CA THR A 154 -9.08 -14.79 4.82
C THR A 154 -8.52 -15.41 3.54
N ALA A 155 -7.44 -14.84 3.01
CA ALA A 155 -6.73 -15.38 1.85
C ALA A 155 -5.24 -15.11 2.04
N SER A 156 -4.44 -16.14 2.24
CA SER A 156 -3.00 -15.99 2.38
C SER A 156 -2.30 -16.57 1.14
N PRO A 157 -1.56 -15.77 0.37
CA PRO A 157 -1.33 -14.34 0.54
C PRO A 157 -2.53 -13.46 0.12
N LEU A 158 -2.88 -12.47 0.95
CA LEU A 158 -3.98 -11.54 0.68
C LEU A 158 -3.48 -10.35 -0.15
N THR A 159 -3.99 -10.19 -1.37
CA THR A 159 -3.70 -9.02 -2.19
C THR A 159 -4.46 -7.81 -1.67
N LEU A 160 -3.74 -6.71 -1.42
CA LEU A 160 -4.31 -5.45 -0.93
C LEU A 160 -4.62 -4.47 -2.07
N PHE A 161 -3.64 -4.22 -2.93
CA PHE A 161 -3.74 -3.29 -4.06
C PHE A 161 -2.65 -3.57 -5.10
N GLY A 162 -2.82 -3.02 -6.30
CA GLY A 162 -1.87 -3.21 -7.38
C GLY A 162 -2.23 -2.45 -8.65
N ALA A 163 -1.41 -2.62 -9.67
CA ALA A 163 -1.65 -2.13 -11.03
C ALA A 163 -1.42 -3.25 -12.04
N ASP A 164 -2.39 -3.46 -12.92
CA ASP A 164 -2.30 -4.45 -13.99
C ASP A 164 -1.64 -3.87 -15.26
N SER A 165 -1.63 -2.54 -15.38
CA SER A 165 -1.00 -1.80 -16.47
C SER A 165 -0.78 -0.34 -16.07
N ASN A 166 0.21 0.32 -16.72
CA ASN A 166 0.48 1.75 -16.53
C ASN A 166 0.73 2.19 -15.07
N GLY A 167 1.23 1.26 -14.24
CA GLY A 167 1.43 1.45 -12.80
C GLY A 167 2.66 2.29 -12.40
N GLN A 168 3.41 2.83 -13.38
CA GLN A 168 4.63 3.58 -13.13
C GLN A 168 4.37 4.88 -12.36
N GLY A 169 5.29 5.23 -11.48
CA GLY A 169 5.26 6.43 -10.66
C GLY A 169 5.03 6.13 -9.18
N ARG A 170 4.60 7.15 -8.46
CA ARG A 170 4.28 7.07 -7.04
C ARG A 170 2.79 6.82 -6.85
N SER A 171 2.47 5.84 -6.02
CA SER A 171 1.10 5.55 -5.57
C SER A 171 1.06 5.53 -4.04
N VAL A 172 0.01 6.07 -3.45
CA VAL A 172 -0.14 6.23 -2.00
C VAL A 172 -1.48 5.68 -1.56
N TYR A 173 -1.44 4.90 -0.48
CA TYR A 173 -2.62 4.25 0.12
C TYR A 173 -2.60 4.47 1.64
N LYS A 174 -3.80 4.53 2.23
CA LYS A 174 -3.98 4.41 3.67
C LYS A 174 -4.20 2.94 4.01
N LEU A 175 -3.58 2.49 5.08
CA LEU A 175 -3.70 1.14 5.61
C LEU A 175 -4.29 1.22 7.01
N TYR A 176 -5.40 0.54 7.21
CA TYR A 176 -6.09 0.46 8.49
C TYR A 176 -6.09 -0.99 8.99
N TYR A 177 -5.99 -1.13 10.31
CA TYR A 177 -6.27 -2.39 10.98
C TYR A 177 -7.37 -2.18 12.01
N LEU A 178 -8.26 -3.17 12.15
CA LEU A 178 -9.28 -3.25 13.18
C LEU A 178 -9.12 -4.54 13.95
N PHE A 179 -9.61 -4.57 15.18
CA PHE A 179 -9.64 -5.77 16.02
C PHE A 179 -11.08 -6.10 16.41
N THR A 180 -11.50 -7.33 16.15
CA THR A 180 -12.86 -7.81 16.44
C THR A 180 -12.90 -8.48 17.81
N MET A 181 -13.76 -7.98 18.71
CA MET A 181 -14.15 -8.67 19.93
C MET A 181 -15.53 -9.33 19.77
N ASP A 182 -15.73 -10.47 20.41
CA ASP A 182 -17.02 -11.13 20.56
C ASP A 182 -17.40 -11.15 22.03
N ILE A 183 -18.67 -10.85 22.36
CA ILE A 183 -19.13 -10.84 23.75
C ILE A 183 -18.98 -12.23 24.43
N THR A 184 -18.87 -13.26 23.64
CA THR A 184 -18.65 -14.64 24.11
C THR A 184 -17.19 -15.01 24.28
N ASP A 185 -16.24 -14.09 23.99
CA ASP A 185 -14.82 -14.34 24.18
C ASP A 185 -14.49 -14.62 25.64
N ASP A 186 -13.92 -15.79 25.94
CA ASP A 186 -13.47 -16.18 27.27
C ASP A 186 -12.06 -15.63 27.52
N ILE A 187 -11.97 -14.55 28.28
CA ILE A 187 -10.71 -13.91 28.64
C ILE A 187 -10.16 -14.54 29.93
N PRO A 188 -8.93 -15.07 29.93
CA PRO A 188 -8.32 -15.61 31.16
C PRO A 188 -8.30 -14.59 32.29
N LEU A 189 -8.37 -15.05 33.55
CA LEU A 189 -8.29 -14.18 34.75
C LEU A 189 -7.01 -13.31 34.79
N SER A 190 -5.92 -13.77 34.19
CA SER A 190 -4.68 -13.01 34.03
C SER A 190 -4.78 -11.88 32.98
N GLY A 191 -5.89 -11.82 32.24
CA GLY A 191 -6.02 -10.99 31.05
C GLY A 191 -5.22 -11.51 29.87
N ILE A 192 -5.30 -10.81 28.77
CA ILE A 192 -4.48 -11.00 27.57
C ILE A 192 -3.56 -9.80 27.46
N ASN A 193 -2.25 -9.99 27.66
CA ASN A 193 -1.29 -8.89 27.73
C ASN A 193 -0.15 -9.10 26.74
N ASN A 194 0.31 -8.01 26.11
CA ASN A 194 1.53 -7.95 25.28
C ASN A 194 1.58 -8.99 24.14
N GLN A 195 0.44 -9.42 23.63
CA GLN A 195 0.41 -10.29 22.45
C GLN A 195 0.65 -9.48 21.19
N GLN A 196 1.47 -10.01 20.29
CA GLN A 196 1.86 -9.34 19.07
C GLN A 196 1.79 -10.28 17.89
N ILE A 197 1.40 -9.73 16.75
CA ILE A 197 1.59 -10.34 15.44
C ILE A 197 2.37 -9.37 14.56
N THR A 198 3.18 -9.91 13.67
CA THR A 198 3.85 -9.14 12.62
C THR A 198 3.21 -9.48 11.29
N VAL A 199 2.72 -8.46 10.61
CA VAL A 199 2.12 -8.57 9.28
C VAL A 199 3.14 -8.09 8.25
N ASN A 200 3.57 -9.00 7.36
CA ASN A 200 4.57 -8.70 6.35
C ASN A 200 3.91 -8.34 5.03
N LEU A 201 4.19 -7.14 4.55
CA LEU A 201 3.79 -6.68 3.21
C LEU A 201 4.88 -7.04 2.19
N LEU A 202 4.47 -7.50 1.03
CA LEU A 202 5.34 -7.82 -0.10
C LEU A 202 4.88 -7.10 -1.36
N LEU A 203 5.79 -6.32 -1.95
CA LEU A 203 5.62 -5.74 -3.28
C LEU A 203 6.29 -6.65 -4.30
N THR A 204 5.54 -7.04 -5.33
CA THR A 204 6.03 -7.84 -6.46
C THR A 204 5.70 -7.17 -7.78
N SER A 205 6.50 -7.45 -8.80
CA SER A 205 6.22 -7.16 -10.22
C SER A 205 6.57 -8.40 -11.03
N PRO A 206 5.76 -8.74 -12.04
CA PRO A 206 6.08 -9.81 -13.00
C PRO A 206 7.40 -9.57 -13.73
#